data_6c6710398a9fd9220858dacd4adee324
#
_entry.id   6c6710398a9fd9220858dacd4adee324
#
_cell.length_a   1.000
_cell.length_b   1.000
_cell.length_c   1.000
_cell.angle_alpha   90.00
_cell.angle_beta   90.00
_cell.angle_gamma   90.00
#
_symmetry.space_group_name_H-M   'P 1'
#
loop_
_entity.id
_entity.type
_entity.pdbx_description
1 polymer ?
#
loop_
_entity_poly.entity_id
_entity_poly.type
_entity_poly.pdbx_seq_one_letter_code
_entity_poly.pdbx_strand_id
1 'polypeptide(L)'
;MNNNILYDNKDFDSTKKNIEKQLKVSDIQHYFPIIDNYIDDSNFDYEDNSNLILKSRFIIKELSENNTELYTQKQSHYIKTFYKSNIYDRFAKKEVEKDIFIKKNPIVDVLGYSMNHYSLTPKILPNITSCITSDYINNYNNEAYIDAFFTFLGSKLTETRRCPTFPLFYGTYNCLSNNLKFDITEDYDDIKYNKSFSNNINKKFNIESVAIDIDSDNEQGEELEIIENELDIDILDIDNTYQDTQDKLELLKSLEDLPSSFINNMDVMDIDELENFSELEEEDDDTFKYINVKDYPTQLIFMEKLDLTLDDLLDETKLSDREWSSILFQICFGLAVAQKNFHFVHNDLHSSNIMFSTTETTFLYFEIDNVFYKVPTYGKITKIIDFGRATFTHNKTLYFSSTFDENGDAEGQYDYPINNSLKDCKIKPNKSFDLSRLATTIIEHFKPNTKVFNLLKIWMTDKHNQFIINEEDDFDLYKKIAKDIKNAVPIKQLKHNLFKKFIVNKKDIKSQYSIFKY
;
A
#
# COMPACT_ATOMS: atom_id res chain seq x y z
N MET A 1 -25.12 -10.53 -0.03
CA MET A 1 -24.83 -9.68 1.15
C MET A 1 -25.79 -8.52 1.10
N ASN A 2 -26.40 -8.12 2.25
CA ASN A 2 -27.31 -6.98 2.27
C ASN A 2 -26.60 -5.73 1.76
N ASN A 3 -27.22 -4.97 0.87
CA ASN A 3 -26.67 -3.76 0.26
C ASN A 3 -26.37 -2.63 1.25
N ASN A 4 -26.83 -2.74 2.49
CA ASN A 4 -26.62 -1.71 3.52
C ASN A 4 -25.27 -1.88 4.19
N ILE A 5 -24.22 -1.30 3.60
CA ILE A 5 -22.87 -1.23 4.16
C ILE A 5 -22.58 0.08 4.87
N LEU A 6 -23.54 1.02 4.89
CA LEU A 6 -23.42 2.31 5.54
C LEU A 6 -24.08 2.34 6.92
N TYR A 7 -23.60 3.20 7.79
CA TYR A 7 -24.08 3.45 9.14
C TYR A 7 -24.04 4.95 9.44
N ASP A 8 -25.10 5.47 10.04
CA ASP A 8 -25.18 6.86 10.51
C ASP A 8 -24.50 6.98 11.89
N ASN A 9 -23.39 7.72 11.96
CA ASN A 9 -22.62 7.96 13.18
C ASN A 9 -22.90 9.35 13.76
N LYS A 10 -24.01 9.51 14.46
CA LYS A 10 -24.48 10.78 15.01
C LYS A 10 -23.59 11.39 16.11
N ASP A 11 -22.69 10.60 16.70
CA ASP A 11 -21.85 11.01 17.85
C ASP A 11 -20.40 11.35 17.40
N PHE A 12 -20.21 11.84 16.17
CA PHE A 12 -18.87 12.00 15.61
C PHE A 12 -18.11 13.23 16.09
N ASP A 13 -18.78 14.31 16.48
CA ASP A 13 -18.14 15.62 16.74
C ASP A 13 -17.02 15.59 17.79
N SER A 14 -17.18 14.82 18.87
CA SER A 14 -16.14 14.68 19.89
C SER A 14 -14.93 13.89 19.38
N THR A 15 -15.20 12.80 18.65
CA THR A 15 -14.18 11.97 18.03
C THR A 15 -13.40 12.76 16.98
N LYS A 16 -14.08 13.57 16.15
CA LYS A 16 -13.48 14.46 15.15
C LYS A 16 -12.41 15.36 15.77
N LYS A 17 -12.79 16.13 16.80
CA LYS A 17 -11.87 17.06 17.48
C LYS A 17 -10.66 16.36 18.09
N ASN A 18 -10.86 15.16 18.64
CA ASN A 18 -9.75 14.38 19.19
C ASN A 18 -8.79 13.94 18.07
N ILE A 19 -9.30 13.37 16.96
CA ILE A 19 -8.48 12.93 15.83
C ILE A 19 -7.73 14.12 15.22
N GLU A 20 -8.40 15.26 14.97
CA GLU A 20 -7.78 16.48 14.42
C GLU A 20 -6.60 16.94 15.27
N LYS A 21 -6.77 16.93 16.60
CA LYS A 21 -5.70 17.32 17.52
C LYS A 21 -4.53 16.33 17.53
N GLN A 22 -4.83 15.03 17.64
CA GLN A 22 -3.80 13.98 17.78
C GLN A 22 -2.98 13.81 16.48
N LEU A 23 -3.62 13.88 15.33
CA LEU A 23 -2.97 13.65 14.03
C LEU A 23 -2.48 14.92 13.35
N LYS A 24 -2.73 16.11 13.95
CA LYS A 24 -2.44 17.43 13.36
C LYS A 24 -3.05 17.53 11.94
N VAL A 25 -4.34 17.29 11.84
CA VAL A 25 -5.14 17.38 10.60
C VAL A 25 -6.33 18.31 10.82
N SER A 26 -6.95 18.76 9.74
CA SER A 26 -8.15 19.60 9.77
C SER A 26 -9.22 19.11 8.79
N ASP A 27 -10.41 19.67 8.90
CA ASP A 27 -11.54 19.44 7.99
C ASP A 27 -11.88 17.95 7.79
N ILE A 28 -11.80 17.15 8.86
CA ILE A 28 -12.13 15.73 8.82
C ILE A 28 -13.58 15.52 8.37
N GLN A 29 -13.76 14.64 7.39
CA GLN A 29 -15.05 14.21 6.88
C GLN A 29 -15.10 12.70 6.69
N HIS A 30 -16.30 12.13 6.84
CA HIS A 30 -16.54 10.71 6.55
C HIS A 30 -16.72 10.43 5.07
N TYR A 31 -17.17 11.43 4.32
CA TYR A 31 -17.51 11.28 2.92
C TYR A 31 -16.26 11.05 2.07
N PHE A 32 -16.37 10.08 1.18
CA PHE A 32 -15.51 9.90 0.02
C PHE A 32 -16.33 9.28 -1.12
N PRO A 33 -15.96 9.45 -2.40
CA PRO A 33 -16.83 9.19 -3.56
C PRO A 33 -17.40 7.76 -3.67
N ILE A 34 -16.75 6.76 -3.10
CA ILE A 34 -17.28 5.38 -3.11
C ILE A 34 -18.62 5.28 -2.36
N ILE A 35 -18.86 6.13 -1.35
CA ILE A 35 -20.10 6.11 -0.56
C ILE A 35 -21.32 6.32 -1.45
N ASP A 36 -21.24 7.14 -2.50
CA ASP A 36 -22.36 7.44 -3.42
C ASP A 36 -22.92 6.19 -4.08
N ASN A 37 -22.09 5.19 -4.35
CA ASN A 37 -22.53 3.92 -4.93
C ASN A 37 -23.45 3.09 -4.00
N TYR A 38 -23.62 3.50 -2.74
CA TYR A 38 -24.36 2.79 -1.69
C TYR A 38 -25.47 3.62 -1.05
N ILE A 39 -25.64 4.86 -1.50
CA ILE A 39 -26.76 5.71 -1.11
C ILE A 39 -28.00 5.30 -1.92
N ASP A 40 -29.13 5.13 -1.25
CA ASP A 40 -30.42 4.85 -1.91
C ASP A 40 -31.14 6.18 -2.18
N ASP A 41 -31.14 6.62 -3.44
CA ASP A 41 -31.72 7.89 -3.89
C ASP A 41 -33.20 8.09 -3.53
N SER A 42 -33.90 7.01 -3.17
CA SER A 42 -35.36 7.06 -2.94
C SER A 42 -35.75 7.64 -1.56
N ASN A 43 -34.81 7.73 -0.60
CA ASN A 43 -35.10 8.13 0.80
C ASN A 43 -34.04 9.03 1.42
N PHE A 44 -33.24 9.73 0.62
CA PHE A 44 -32.03 10.36 1.09
C PHE A 44 -32.15 11.89 1.14
N ASP A 45 -31.84 12.46 2.30
CA ASP A 45 -31.65 13.89 2.48
C ASP A 45 -30.18 14.23 2.25
N TYR A 46 -29.85 14.80 1.08
CA TYR A 46 -28.48 15.13 0.71
C TYR A 46 -27.81 16.17 1.62
N GLU A 47 -28.57 16.88 2.43
CA GLU A 47 -28.04 17.88 3.35
C GLU A 47 -27.41 17.28 4.64
N ASP A 48 -27.70 16.00 4.99
CA ASP A 48 -27.25 15.39 6.26
C ASP A 48 -26.36 14.12 6.10
N ASN A 49 -25.61 14.03 4.99
CA ASN A 49 -24.75 12.86 4.71
C ASN A 49 -23.39 12.88 5.43
N SER A 50 -23.07 13.95 6.14
CA SER A 50 -21.77 14.14 6.78
C SER A 50 -21.39 13.04 7.78
N ASN A 51 -22.38 12.31 8.29
CA ASN A 51 -22.22 11.29 9.32
C ASN A 51 -22.22 9.84 8.80
N LEU A 52 -22.37 9.61 7.50
CA LEU A 52 -22.40 8.26 6.94
C LEU A 52 -21.01 7.64 6.91
N ILE A 53 -20.87 6.49 7.55
CA ILE A 53 -19.62 5.72 7.59
C ILE A 53 -19.81 4.30 7.08
N LEU A 54 -18.72 3.67 6.64
CA LEU A 54 -18.72 2.24 6.36
C LEU A 54 -19.05 1.43 7.63
N LYS A 55 -19.96 0.48 7.50
CA LYS A 55 -20.49 -0.32 8.62
C LYS A 55 -19.48 -1.37 9.10
N SER A 56 -18.38 -0.91 9.71
CA SER A 56 -17.41 -1.78 10.37
C SER A 56 -17.94 -2.34 11.70
N ARG A 57 -17.31 -3.38 12.22
CA ARG A 57 -17.54 -3.89 13.56
C ARG A 57 -17.14 -2.88 14.63
N PHE A 58 -16.09 -2.15 14.37
CA PHE A 58 -15.45 -1.25 15.31
C PHE A 58 -15.67 0.20 14.92
N ILE A 59 -15.79 1.09 15.90
CA ILE A 59 -15.88 2.54 15.71
C ILE A 59 -14.86 3.19 16.64
N ILE A 60 -13.98 4.01 16.09
CA ILE A 60 -13.03 4.83 16.86
C ILE A 60 -13.83 5.81 17.72
N LYS A 61 -13.49 5.89 19.01
CA LYS A 61 -14.02 6.87 19.95
C LYS A 61 -12.99 7.92 20.31
N GLU A 62 -11.76 7.48 20.58
CA GLU A 62 -10.70 8.38 21.00
C GLU A 62 -9.33 7.78 20.69
N LEU A 63 -8.41 8.61 20.24
CA LEU A 63 -6.98 8.34 20.19
C LEU A 63 -6.36 8.87 21.47
N SER A 64 -5.69 8.02 22.27
CA SER A 64 -5.19 8.39 23.58
C SER A 64 -3.70 8.68 23.64
N GLU A 65 -2.90 7.84 22.97
CA GLU A 65 -1.44 7.92 22.98
C GLU A 65 -0.88 7.56 21.60
N ASN A 66 0.32 8.04 21.33
CA ASN A 66 1.13 7.60 20.20
C ASN A 66 2.42 6.95 20.72
N ASN A 67 2.76 5.81 20.13
CA ASN A 67 4.07 5.17 20.30
C ASN A 67 4.75 5.15 18.94
N THR A 68 5.99 5.58 18.91
CA THR A 68 6.82 5.53 17.70
C THR A 68 7.79 4.37 17.85
N GLU A 69 7.80 3.48 16.88
CA GLU A 69 8.71 2.34 16.85
C GLU A 69 9.59 2.46 15.60
N LEU A 70 10.91 2.31 15.77
CA LEU A 70 11.84 2.23 14.65
C LEU A 70 11.85 0.80 14.12
N TYR A 71 11.71 0.66 12.81
CA TYR A 71 11.86 -0.61 12.12
C TYR A 71 13.10 -0.54 11.25
N THR A 72 13.99 -1.53 11.43
CA THR A 72 15.23 -1.66 10.67
C THR A 72 15.06 -2.76 9.64
N GLN A 73 15.29 -2.45 8.37
CA GLN A 73 15.48 -3.42 7.29
C GLN A 73 16.92 -3.36 6.80
N LYS A 74 17.45 -4.43 6.19
CA LYS A 74 18.84 -4.50 5.71
C LYS A 74 19.32 -3.31 4.87
N GLN A 75 18.38 -2.62 4.21
CA GLN A 75 18.65 -1.52 3.30
C GLN A 75 17.84 -0.26 3.62
N SER A 76 16.92 -0.32 4.58
CA SER A 76 16.10 0.84 4.93
C SER A 76 15.66 0.80 6.39
N HIS A 77 15.62 1.98 6.99
CA HIS A 77 15.05 2.20 8.31
C HIS A 77 13.80 3.05 8.13
N TYR A 78 12.71 2.74 8.83
CA TYR A 78 11.53 3.58 8.78
C TYR A 78 10.84 3.65 10.14
N ILE A 79 10.24 4.80 10.41
CA ILE A 79 9.56 5.08 11.67
C ILE A 79 8.07 4.86 11.49
N LYS A 80 7.49 3.94 12.26
CA LYS A 80 6.03 3.75 12.34
C LYS A 80 5.48 4.33 13.62
N THR A 81 4.45 5.14 13.50
CA THR A 81 3.71 5.66 14.64
C THR A 81 2.43 4.87 14.85
N PHE A 82 2.27 4.29 16.04
CA PHE A 82 1.08 3.58 16.46
C PHE A 82 0.33 4.38 17.51
N TYR A 83 -0.97 4.19 17.58
CA TYR A 83 -1.82 4.88 18.52
C TYR A 83 -2.56 3.89 19.40
N LYS A 84 -2.63 4.16 20.71
CA LYS A 84 -3.65 3.54 21.54
C LYS A 84 -4.97 4.22 21.29
N SER A 85 -6.02 3.44 21.13
CA SER A 85 -7.32 3.94 20.80
C SER A 85 -8.40 3.26 21.63
N ASN A 86 -9.34 4.05 22.14
CA ASN A 86 -10.58 3.54 22.67
C ASN A 86 -11.56 3.32 21.52
N ILE A 87 -11.99 2.08 21.33
CA ILE A 87 -12.80 1.62 20.21
C ILE A 87 -14.08 0.98 20.74
N TYR A 88 -15.23 1.37 20.18
CA TYR A 88 -16.50 0.71 20.47
C TYR A 88 -16.67 -0.54 19.58
N ASP A 89 -16.69 -1.73 20.19
CA ASP A 89 -17.03 -2.99 19.51
C ASP A 89 -18.55 -3.15 19.45
N ARG A 90 -19.14 -2.97 18.26
CA ARG A 90 -20.59 -3.05 18.02
C ARG A 90 -21.18 -4.44 18.28
N PHE A 91 -20.38 -5.51 18.15
CA PHE A 91 -20.86 -6.88 18.42
C PHE A 91 -20.85 -7.17 19.92
N ALA A 92 -19.77 -6.81 20.59
CA ALA A 92 -19.65 -6.97 22.04
C ALA A 92 -20.42 -5.89 22.83
N LYS A 93 -20.86 -4.81 22.16
CA LYS A 93 -21.55 -3.62 22.75
C LYS A 93 -20.77 -3.03 23.94
N LYS A 94 -19.45 -2.93 23.78
CA LYS A 94 -18.55 -2.37 24.80
C LYS A 94 -17.38 -1.65 24.16
N GLU A 95 -16.78 -0.76 24.94
CA GLU A 95 -15.51 -0.16 24.59
C GLU A 95 -14.36 -1.10 24.90
N VAL A 96 -13.35 -1.06 24.07
CA VAL A 96 -12.10 -1.83 24.18
C VAL A 96 -10.94 -0.96 23.76
N GLU A 97 -9.85 -1.05 24.50
CA GLU A 97 -8.59 -0.41 24.09
C GLU A 97 -7.87 -1.30 23.08
N LYS A 98 -7.32 -0.69 22.03
CA LYS A 98 -6.57 -1.35 20.97
C LYS A 98 -5.40 -0.48 20.53
N ASP A 99 -4.31 -1.16 20.18
CA ASP A 99 -3.25 -0.56 19.38
C ASP A 99 -3.69 -0.55 17.92
N ILE A 100 -3.56 0.60 17.28
CA ILE A 100 -3.98 0.81 15.90
C ILE A 100 -2.85 1.43 15.09
N PHE A 101 -2.82 1.10 13.82
CA PHE A 101 -2.02 1.77 12.82
C PHE A 101 -2.91 2.70 12.00
N ILE A 102 -2.38 3.88 11.64
CA ILE A 102 -3.10 4.86 10.82
C ILE A 102 -2.28 5.11 9.57
N LYS A 103 -2.76 4.57 8.45
CA LYS A 103 -2.18 4.86 7.14
C LYS A 103 -2.68 6.22 6.66
N LYS A 104 -1.77 7.05 6.17
CA LYS A 104 -2.07 8.36 5.56
C LYS A 104 -1.80 8.24 4.06
N ASN A 105 -2.84 8.12 3.26
CA ASN A 105 -2.74 8.06 1.81
C ASN A 105 -3.01 9.44 1.22
N PRO A 106 -2.08 10.05 0.47
CA PRO A 106 -2.37 11.23 -0.33
C PRO A 106 -3.51 10.94 -1.30
N ILE A 107 -4.50 11.85 -1.39
CA ILE A 107 -5.60 11.72 -2.38
C ILE A 107 -5.12 12.15 -3.76
N VAL A 108 -4.13 13.01 -3.81
CA VAL A 108 -3.46 13.45 -5.04
C VAL A 108 -2.03 12.94 -4.98
N ASP A 109 -1.50 12.48 -6.10
CA ASP A 109 -0.11 12.09 -6.19
C ASP A 109 0.82 13.25 -5.84
N VAL A 110 1.73 13.02 -4.86
CA VAL A 110 2.63 14.03 -4.31
C VAL A 110 3.73 14.38 -5.31
N LEU A 111 4.27 13.39 -6.03
CA LEU A 111 5.31 13.61 -7.03
C LEU A 111 4.78 14.44 -8.20
N GLY A 112 3.65 14.04 -8.78
CA GLY A 112 2.99 14.81 -9.84
C GLY A 112 2.58 16.21 -9.40
N TYR A 113 2.14 16.40 -8.14
CA TYR A 113 1.90 17.74 -7.58
C TYR A 113 3.19 18.56 -7.50
N SER A 114 4.28 17.95 -7.06
CA SER A 114 5.59 18.61 -6.94
C SER A 114 6.13 19.07 -8.30
N MET A 115 5.84 18.31 -9.35
CA MET A 115 6.25 18.57 -10.74
C MET A 115 5.25 19.40 -11.56
N ASN A 116 4.21 19.98 -10.96
CA ASN A 116 3.15 20.75 -11.63
C ASN A 116 2.23 19.96 -12.59
N HIS A 117 2.16 18.62 -12.49
CA HIS A 117 1.21 17.84 -13.29
C HIS A 117 -0.24 18.11 -12.87
N TYR A 118 -0.45 18.53 -11.62
CA TYR A 118 -1.77 18.89 -11.08
C TYR A 118 -1.84 20.38 -10.74
N SER A 119 -2.84 21.07 -11.30
CA SER A 119 -3.19 22.45 -10.93
C SER A 119 -4.18 22.42 -9.75
N LEU A 120 -3.70 22.09 -8.56
CA LEU A 120 -4.55 22.07 -7.38
C LEU A 120 -4.66 23.44 -6.75
N THR A 121 -5.90 23.87 -6.51
CA THR A 121 -6.16 24.87 -5.51
C THR A 121 -5.95 24.21 -4.14
N PRO A 122 -5.07 24.72 -3.27
CA PRO A 122 -4.89 24.14 -1.94
C PRO A 122 -6.22 24.03 -1.18
N LYS A 123 -6.36 22.98 -0.34
CA LYS A 123 -7.50 22.74 0.54
C LYS A 123 -8.78 22.19 -0.10
N ILE A 124 -8.67 21.41 -1.16
CA ILE A 124 -9.84 20.74 -1.74
C ILE A 124 -9.96 19.33 -1.20
N LEU A 125 -11.11 19.00 -0.60
CA LEU A 125 -11.54 17.66 -0.26
C LEU A 125 -12.68 17.23 -1.18
N PRO A 126 -12.89 15.90 -1.38
CA PRO A 126 -14.01 15.41 -2.18
C PRO A 126 -15.35 15.89 -1.60
N ASN A 127 -16.27 16.30 -2.50
CA ASN A 127 -17.54 16.87 -2.11
C ASN A 127 -18.65 16.49 -3.10
N ILE A 128 -19.81 16.05 -2.59
CA ILE A 128 -20.99 15.71 -3.37
C ILE A 128 -21.52 16.90 -4.19
N THR A 129 -21.40 18.14 -3.70
CA THR A 129 -22.09 19.31 -4.24
C THR A 129 -21.23 20.19 -5.13
N SER A 130 -19.93 19.93 -5.25
CA SER A 130 -19.00 20.85 -5.91
C SER A 130 -18.74 20.48 -7.38
N CYS A 131 -19.18 21.34 -8.29
CA CYS A 131 -18.79 21.30 -9.70
C CYS A 131 -17.34 21.81 -9.98
N ILE A 132 -16.59 22.18 -8.96
CA ILE A 132 -15.28 22.87 -9.06
C ILE A 132 -14.12 21.93 -8.68
N THR A 133 -14.40 20.82 -7.99
CA THR A 133 -13.39 19.85 -7.63
C THR A 133 -12.87 19.12 -8.85
N SER A 134 -11.56 18.92 -8.92
CA SER A 134 -10.96 18.18 -10.03
C SER A 134 -11.61 16.77 -10.13
N ASP A 135 -11.84 16.30 -11.34
CA ASP A 135 -12.41 14.97 -11.59
C ASP A 135 -11.60 13.86 -10.88
N TYR A 136 -10.30 14.09 -10.66
CA TYR A 136 -9.41 13.17 -9.98
C TYR A 136 -9.77 12.96 -8.49
N ILE A 137 -10.01 14.06 -7.73
CA ILE A 137 -10.35 13.99 -6.30
C ILE A 137 -11.73 13.34 -6.08
N ASN A 138 -12.65 13.54 -7.02
CA ASN A 138 -13.99 12.94 -6.98
C ASN A 138 -14.09 11.59 -7.71
N ASN A 139 -12.99 11.08 -8.23
CA ASN A 139 -12.96 9.78 -8.85
C ASN A 139 -13.07 8.68 -7.78
N TYR A 140 -14.16 7.91 -7.77
CA TYR A 140 -14.33 6.79 -6.83
C TYR A 140 -13.30 5.67 -7.02
N ASN A 141 -12.56 5.67 -8.14
CA ASN A 141 -11.44 4.76 -8.40
C ASN A 141 -10.08 5.32 -7.96
N ASN A 142 -10.04 6.52 -7.35
CA ASN A 142 -8.80 7.04 -6.77
C ASN A 142 -8.15 5.97 -5.87
N GLU A 143 -6.84 5.79 -5.98
CA GLU A 143 -6.11 4.73 -5.30
C GLU A 143 -6.27 4.77 -3.77
N ALA A 144 -6.29 5.98 -3.17
CA ALA A 144 -6.48 6.14 -1.73
C ALA A 144 -7.86 5.61 -1.29
N TYR A 145 -8.90 5.83 -2.10
CA TYR A 145 -10.25 5.33 -1.81
C TYR A 145 -10.38 3.83 -2.07
N ILE A 146 -9.71 3.32 -3.09
CA ILE A 146 -9.63 1.89 -3.39
C ILE A 146 -8.99 1.14 -2.23
N ASP A 147 -7.87 1.63 -1.71
CA ASP A 147 -7.18 1.06 -0.55
C ASP A 147 -8.10 1.04 0.68
N ALA A 148 -8.68 2.20 1.04
CA ALA A 148 -9.58 2.31 2.17
C ALA A 148 -10.79 1.35 2.06
N PHE A 149 -11.39 1.27 0.87
CA PHE A 149 -12.58 0.47 0.67
C PHE A 149 -12.27 -1.02 0.65
N PHE A 150 -11.17 -1.44 0.02
CA PHE A 150 -10.82 -2.87 0.08
C PHE A 150 -10.31 -3.29 1.46
N THR A 151 -9.61 -2.43 2.19
CA THR A 151 -9.27 -2.69 3.61
C THR A 151 -10.55 -2.97 4.42
N PHE A 152 -11.62 -2.19 4.22
CA PHE A 152 -12.93 -2.47 4.82
C PHE A 152 -13.52 -3.81 4.38
N LEU A 153 -13.53 -4.13 3.07
CA LEU A 153 -14.10 -5.38 2.56
C LEU A 153 -13.29 -6.60 3.02
N GLY A 154 -11.98 -6.51 3.04
CA GLY A 154 -11.07 -7.53 3.56
C GLY A 154 -11.30 -7.78 5.05
N SER A 155 -11.44 -6.70 5.85
CA SER A 155 -11.81 -6.80 7.26
C SER A 155 -13.12 -7.55 7.47
N LYS A 156 -14.12 -7.37 6.59
CA LYS A 156 -15.38 -8.14 6.66
C LYS A 156 -15.16 -9.64 6.53
N LEU A 157 -14.20 -10.09 5.75
CA LEU A 157 -13.85 -11.50 5.67
C LEU A 157 -13.29 -12.01 7.01
N THR A 158 -12.47 -11.20 7.67
CA THR A 158 -11.88 -11.52 8.98
C THR A 158 -12.93 -11.47 10.10
N GLU A 159 -13.74 -10.40 10.17
CA GLU A 159 -14.81 -10.23 11.15
C GLU A 159 -15.85 -11.36 11.09
N THR A 160 -16.19 -11.83 9.90
CA THR A 160 -17.16 -12.90 9.66
C THR A 160 -16.54 -14.31 9.71
N ARG A 161 -15.28 -14.42 10.08
CA ARG A 161 -14.52 -15.69 10.16
C ARG A 161 -14.50 -16.47 8.86
N ARG A 162 -14.47 -15.79 7.73
CA ARG A 162 -14.26 -16.41 6.42
C ARG A 162 -12.79 -16.59 6.10
N CYS A 163 -11.97 -15.60 6.50
CA CYS A 163 -10.54 -15.61 6.26
C CYS A 163 -9.81 -14.77 7.33
N PRO A 164 -8.70 -15.23 7.92
CA PRO A 164 -7.95 -14.47 8.92
C PRO A 164 -6.91 -13.52 8.31
N THR A 165 -6.71 -13.54 6.99
CA THR A 165 -5.53 -13.02 6.29
C THR A 165 -5.63 -11.52 5.94
N PHE A 166 -6.67 -10.82 6.38
CA PHE A 166 -6.81 -9.38 6.18
C PHE A 166 -6.83 -8.66 7.52
N PRO A 167 -6.25 -7.44 7.61
CA PRO A 167 -6.28 -6.65 8.84
C PRO A 167 -7.71 -6.24 9.21
N LEU A 168 -7.95 -5.99 10.49
CA LEU A 168 -9.20 -5.39 10.94
C LEU A 168 -9.22 -3.91 10.59
N PHE A 169 -10.35 -3.44 10.10
CA PHE A 169 -10.62 -2.05 9.76
C PHE A 169 -11.42 -1.38 10.89
N TYR A 170 -10.97 -0.20 11.30
CA TYR A 170 -11.59 0.56 12.40
C TYR A 170 -12.29 1.83 11.93
N GLY A 171 -11.94 2.34 10.74
CA GLY A 171 -12.57 3.51 10.16
C GLY A 171 -11.71 4.14 9.06
N THR A 172 -12.30 5.09 8.33
CA THR A 172 -11.59 5.89 7.34
C THR A 172 -12.20 7.28 7.27
N TYR A 173 -11.36 8.27 7.00
CA TYR A 173 -11.75 9.68 6.93
C TYR A 173 -10.91 10.41 5.88
N ASN A 174 -11.51 11.37 5.19
CA ASN A 174 -10.75 12.38 4.44
C ASN A 174 -10.45 13.57 5.33
N CYS A 175 -9.31 14.20 5.13
CA CYS A 175 -8.89 15.38 5.87
C CYS A 175 -7.84 16.18 5.09
N LEU A 176 -7.51 17.36 5.61
CA LEU A 176 -6.30 18.08 5.24
C LEU A 176 -5.21 17.77 6.25
N SER A 177 -4.11 17.20 5.80
CA SER A 177 -2.92 17.00 6.64
C SER A 177 -2.19 18.34 6.77
N ASN A 178 -2.04 18.85 8.01
CA ASN A 178 -1.41 20.15 8.25
C ASN A 178 0.06 20.16 7.77
N ASN A 179 0.72 19.01 7.85
CA ASN A 179 2.03 18.77 7.26
C ASN A 179 2.08 17.28 6.85
N LEU A 180 1.92 17.01 5.56
CA LEU A 180 2.11 15.68 5.01
C LEU A 180 3.60 15.46 4.79
N LYS A 181 4.18 14.48 5.47
CA LYS A 181 5.53 13.99 5.21
C LYS A 181 5.42 12.77 4.28
N PHE A 182 6.00 12.87 3.09
CA PHE A 182 5.95 11.84 2.05
C PHE A 182 7.37 11.43 1.68
N ASP A 183 7.64 10.13 1.69
CA ASP A 183 8.94 9.56 1.37
C ASP A 183 9.18 9.60 -0.13
N ILE A 184 10.31 10.13 -0.55
CA ILE A 184 10.76 10.22 -1.94
C ILE A 184 12.18 9.68 -2.12
N THR A 185 12.66 8.92 -1.14
CA THR A 185 14.07 8.46 -1.12
C THR A 185 14.43 7.70 -2.40
N GLU A 186 13.57 6.78 -2.84
CA GLU A 186 13.79 5.99 -4.04
C GLU A 186 13.63 6.81 -5.33
N ASP A 187 12.76 7.83 -5.33
CA ASP A 187 12.45 8.64 -6.51
C ASP A 187 13.37 9.87 -6.63
N TYR A 188 14.04 10.26 -5.54
CA TYR A 188 14.73 11.56 -5.45
C TYR A 188 15.76 11.77 -6.54
N ASP A 189 16.57 10.76 -6.84
CA ASP A 189 17.62 10.84 -7.85
C ASP A 189 17.07 11.06 -9.26
N ASP A 190 15.88 10.53 -9.54
CA ASP A 190 15.22 10.70 -10.85
C ASP A 190 14.56 12.07 -11.00
N ILE A 191 14.06 12.65 -9.88
CA ILE A 191 13.27 13.89 -9.93
C ILE A 191 14.07 15.15 -9.57
N LYS A 192 15.22 15.06 -8.88
CA LYS A 192 15.98 16.23 -8.40
C LYS A 192 16.41 17.19 -9.51
N TYR A 193 16.62 16.69 -10.72
CA TYR A 193 16.98 17.48 -11.90
C TYR A 193 15.77 18.01 -12.69
N ASN A 194 14.54 17.67 -12.29
CA ASN A 194 13.34 18.18 -12.94
C ASN A 194 13.16 19.67 -12.61
N LYS A 195 13.11 20.54 -13.62
CA LYS A 195 13.00 21.99 -13.45
C LYS A 195 11.76 22.43 -12.67
N SER A 196 10.61 21.79 -12.90
CA SER A 196 9.38 22.08 -12.18
C SER A 196 9.50 21.72 -10.70
N PHE A 197 10.10 20.57 -10.40
CA PHE A 197 10.36 20.10 -9.05
C PHE A 197 11.25 21.11 -8.30
N SER A 198 12.44 21.42 -8.82
CA SER A 198 13.40 22.33 -8.21
C SER A 198 12.81 23.74 -7.99
N ASN A 199 12.03 24.25 -8.96
CA ASN A 199 11.37 25.55 -8.84
C ASN A 199 10.26 25.61 -7.78
N ASN A 200 9.72 24.47 -7.35
CA ASN A 200 8.65 24.38 -6.36
C ASN A 200 9.15 24.15 -4.93
N ILE A 201 10.43 23.80 -4.73
CA ILE A 201 11.07 23.72 -3.41
C ILE A 201 10.93 25.07 -2.71
N ASN A 202 10.60 25.08 -1.42
CA ASN A 202 10.31 26.24 -0.58
C ASN A 202 9.12 27.12 -1.03
N LYS A 203 8.41 26.73 -2.11
CA LYS A 203 7.19 27.42 -2.58
C LYS A 203 5.93 26.58 -2.35
N LYS A 204 5.96 25.33 -2.79
CA LYS A 204 4.84 24.36 -2.64
C LYS A 204 5.10 23.35 -1.54
N PHE A 205 6.36 22.97 -1.33
CA PHE A 205 6.80 21.98 -0.37
C PHE A 205 8.22 22.27 0.10
N ASN A 206 8.62 21.63 1.20
CA ASN A 206 10.00 21.62 1.68
C ASN A 206 10.56 20.21 1.54
N ILE A 207 11.88 20.11 1.33
CA ILE A 207 12.60 18.83 1.40
C ILE A 207 13.22 18.71 2.78
N GLU A 208 13.09 17.54 3.39
CA GLU A 208 13.71 17.17 4.66
C GLU A 208 14.60 15.96 4.42
N SER A 209 15.88 16.07 4.78
CA SER A 209 16.82 14.95 4.75
C SER A 209 17.03 14.45 6.17
N VAL A 210 16.89 13.14 6.39
CA VAL A 210 17.07 12.50 7.69
C VAL A 210 18.20 11.48 7.57
N ALA A 211 19.35 11.75 8.20
CA ALA A 211 20.40 10.76 8.37
C ALA A 211 20.09 9.89 9.58
N ILE A 212 20.34 8.58 9.49
CA ILE A 212 20.27 7.67 10.63
C ILE A 212 21.69 7.23 10.93
N ASP A 213 22.27 7.76 12.00
CA ASP A 213 23.53 7.27 12.55
C ASP A 213 23.29 5.89 13.19
N ILE A 214 23.83 4.86 12.55
CA ILE A 214 23.86 3.51 13.12
C ILE A 214 25.22 3.34 13.81
N ASP A 215 25.31 3.71 15.07
CA ASP A 215 26.44 3.31 15.90
C ASP A 215 26.42 1.78 16.08
N SER A 216 27.27 1.10 15.32
CA SER A 216 27.35 -0.36 15.21
C SER A 216 27.86 -1.09 16.47
N ASP A 217 28.10 -0.40 17.56
CA ASP A 217 28.82 -0.94 18.73
C ASP A 217 28.06 -0.95 20.07
N ASN A 218 26.76 -0.57 20.13
CA ASN A 218 26.05 -0.57 21.42
C ASN A 218 24.78 -1.43 21.41
N GLU A 219 24.87 -2.63 21.97
CA GLU A 219 23.73 -3.54 22.23
C GLU A 219 22.82 -3.10 23.40
N GLN A 220 22.83 -1.86 23.84
CA GLN A 220 21.96 -1.41 24.94
C GLN A 220 21.38 -0.02 24.67
N GLY A 221 20.10 0.00 24.32
CA GLY A 221 19.18 1.12 24.52
C GLY A 221 19.50 2.38 23.71
N GLU A 222 19.09 2.42 22.47
CA GLU A 222 19.32 3.53 21.54
C GLU A 222 18.47 4.76 21.89
N GLU A 223 19.12 5.88 22.23
CA GLU A 223 18.53 7.21 22.07
C GLU A 223 18.80 7.67 20.63
N LEU A 224 17.73 7.85 19.87
CA LEU A 224 17.79 8.38 18.50
C LEU A 224 18.06 9.88 18.55
N GLU A 225 19.25 10.32 18.17
CA GLU A 225 19.47 11.71 17.78
C GLU A 225 18.96 11.92 16.34
N ILE A 226 17.79 12.52 16.20
CA ILE A 226 17.28 13.02 14.92
C ILE A 226 17.97 14.34 14.64
N ILE A 227 18.93 14.35 13.72
CA ILE A 227 19.53 15.59 13.24
C ILE A 227 18.60 16.14 12.17
N GLU A 228 17.72 17.08 12.58
CA GLU A 228 16.94 17.89 11.63
C GLU A 228 17.87 18.94 11.01
N ASN A 229 18.34 18.69 9.81
CA ASN A 229 18.99 19.73 9.01
C ASN A 229 17.95 20.40 8.11
N GLU A 230 17.51 21.61 8.49
CA GLU A 230 16.89 22.52 7.55
C GLU A 230 17.99 23.01 6.59
N LEU A 231 17.91 22.63 5.32
CA LEU A 231 18.81 23.16 4.29
C LEU A 231 18.45 24.62 4.02
N ASP A 232 19.16 25.54 4.68
CA ASP A 232 19.23 26.94 4.28
C ASP A 232 20.13 27.04 3.05
N ILE A 233 19.50 27.14 1.88
CA ILE A 233 20.24 27.39 0.62
C ILE A 233 20.54 28.88 0.59
N ASP A 234 21.70 29.28 1.08
CA ASP A 234 22.27 30.60 0.84
C ASP A 234 22.76 30.68 -0.61
N ILE A 235 22.17 31.61 -1.37
CA ILE A 235 22.61 31.94 -2.74
C ILE A 235 23.95 32.66 -2.61
N LEU A 236 25.05 31.95 -2.81
CA LEU A 236 26.39 32.54 -2.92
C LEU A 236 26.81 32.66 -4.38
N ASP A 237 27.31 33.82 -4.73
CA ASP A 237 27.95 34.17 -6.02
C ASP A 237 29.18 33.28 -6.26
N ILE A 238 29.28 32.67 -7.46
CA ILE A 238 30.38 31.76 -7.83
C ILE A 238 31.21 32.32 -8.96
N ASP A 239 32.52 32.29 -8.73
CA ASP A 239 33.56 32.52 -9.73
C ASP A 239 34.17 31.16 -10.20
N ASN A 240 34.46 31.06 -11.50
CA ASN A 240 34.81 29.87 -12.30
C ASN A 240 36.05 29.08 -11.89
N THR A 241 36.00 27.73 -12.02
CA THR A 241 37.16 26.90 -12.54
C THR A 241 36.71 25.60 -13.20
N TYR A 242 37.36 25.27 -14.32
CA TYR A 242 37.15 24.13 -15.24
C TYR A 242 37.67 22.79 -14.74
N GLN A 243 36.91 21.67 -14.89
CA GLN A 243 37.35 20.35 -15.38
C GLN A 243 36.22 19.32 -15.28
N ASP A 244 35.69 18.82 -16.33
CA ASP A 244 35.79 17.49 -16.95
C ASP A 244 34.68 17.27 -18.03
N THR A 245 35.11 17.08 -19.23
CA THR A 245 34.25 16.96 -20.44
C THR A 245 33.87 15.50 -20.76
N GLN A 246 34.35 14.51 -20.02
CA GLN A 246 34.09 13.09 -20.32
C GLN A 246 32.80 12.59 -19.69
N ASP A 247 32.47 12.99 -18.45
CA ASP A 247 31.24 12.56 -17.76
C ASP A 247 29.98 13.17 -18.40
N LYS A 248 30.09 14.39 -18.96
CA LYS A 248 29.00 15.01 -19.76
C LYS A 248 28.63 14.20 -21.02
N LEU A 249 29.56 13.45 -21.59
CA LEU A 249 29.29 12.67 -22.79
C LEU A 249 28.62 11.31 -22.49
N GLU A 250 28.83 10.78 -21.28
CA GLU A 250 28.13 9.58 -20.81
C GLU A 250 26.69 9.90 -20.39
N LEU A 251 26.47 11.03 -19.73
CA LEU A 251 25.13 11.49 -19.37
C LEU A 251 24.24 11.75 -20.60
N LEU A 252 24.80 12.39 -21.65
CA LEU A 252 24.10 12.59 -22.94
C LEU A 252 23.78 11.29 -23.66
N LYS A 253 24.58 10.25 -23.49
CA LYS A 253 24.31 8.93 -24.06
C LYS A 253 23.22 8.18 -23.33
N SER A 254 23.11 8.35 -22.01
CA SER A 254 22.02 7.75 -21.22
C SER A 254 20.66 8.38 -21.51
N LEU A 255 20.63 9.64 -21.96
CA LEU A 255 19.39 10.34 -22.37
C LEU A 255 18.90 9.93 -23.78
N GLU A 256 19.77 9.39 -24.64
CA GLU A 256 19.41 8.92 -25.99
C GLU A 256 18.62 7.59 -25.98
N ASP A 257 18.68 6.82 -24.89
CA ASP A 257 18.02 5.52 -24.76
C ASP A 257 16.63 5.58 -24.08
N LEU A 258 16.14 6.78 -23.69
CA LEU A 258 14.83 6.95 -23.08
C LEU A 258 13.70 6.94 -24.12
N PRO A 259 12.54 6.34 -23.80
CA PRO A 259 11.38 6.34 -24.70
C PRO A 259 10.94 7.77 -25.04
N SER A 260 10.61 8.01 -26.30
CA SER A 260 10.25 9.34 -26.83
C SER A 260 9.01 9.99 -26.15
N SER A 261 8.22 9.23 -25.42
CA SER A 261 7.13 9.74 -24.57
C SER A 261 7.60 10.43 -23.29
N PHE A 262 8.78 10.09 -22.79
CA PHE A 262 9.40 10.72 -21.62
C PHE A 262 10.00 12.10 -21.98
N ILE A 263 10.60 12.20 -23.17
CA ILE A 263 11.33 13.39 -23.61
C ILE A 263 10.39 14.57 -23.93
N ASN A 264 9.14 14.31 -24.31
CA ASN A 264 8.21 15.36 -24.71
C ASN A 264 7.57 16.14 -23.55
N ASN A 265 7.72 15.68 -22.31
CA ASN A 265 7.15 16.31 -21.11
C ASN A 265 8.21 16.79 -20.09
N MET A 266 9.50 16.63 -20.40
CA MET A 266 10.57 17.11 -19.51
C MET A 266 11.03 18.51 -19.98
N ASP A 267 10.71 19.53 -19.18
CA ASP A 267 11.45 20.78 -19.17
C ASP A 267 12.82 20.49 -18.53
N VAL A 268 13.79 20.04 -19.34
CA VAL A 268 15.16 19.80 -18.88
C VAL A 268 15.84 21.16 -18.65
N MET A 269 16.51 21.31 -17.51
CA MET A 269 17.31 22.51 -17.20
C MET A 269 18.39 22.74 -18.26
N ASP A 270 18.65 24.00 -18.60
CA ASP A 270 19.78 24.36 -19.49
C ASP A 270 21.11 23.94 -18.85
N ILE A 271 22.08 23.53 -19.69
CA ILE A 271 23.39 23.01 -19.28
C ILE A 271 24.14 24.00 -18.36
N ASP A 272 23.95 25.30 -18.57
CA ASP A 272 24.59 26.36 -17.76
C ASP A 272 23.98 26.46 -16.33
N GLU A 273 22.77 25.93 -16.09
CA GLU A 273 22.14 25.86 -14.76
C GLU A 273 22.55 24.59 -13.99
N LEU A 274 23.00 23.54 -14.69
CA LEU A 274 23.51 22.30 -14.08
C LEU A 274 24.89 22.48 -13.40
N GLU A 275 25.69 23.44 -13.84
CA GLU A 275 27.00 23.72 -13.23
C GLU A 275 26.90 24.26 -11.80
N ASN A 276 25.77 24.86 -11.43
CA ASN A 276 25.54 25.37 -10.07
C ASN A 276 25.05 24.28 -9.09
N PHE A 277 24.73 23.08 -9.58
CA PHE A 277 24.27 21.95 -8.75
C PHE A 277 25.38 20.92 -8.46
N SER A 278 26.56 21.02 -9.09
CA SER A 278 27.63 20.02 -8.97
C SER A 278 28.44 20.08 -7.66
N GLU A 279 28.12 21.01 -6.75
CA GLU A 279 28.72 21.09 -5.40
C GLU A 279 27.79 20.61 -4.27
N LEU A 280 26.66 19.96 -4.60
CA LEU A 280 25.95 19.18 -3.60
C LEU A 280 26.76 17.91 -3.35
N GLU A 281 27.35 17.86 -2.18
CA GLU A 281 28.21 16.80 -1.64
C GLU A 281 27.73 15.41 -2.06
N GLU A 282 28.66 14.47 -2.28
CA GLU A 282 28.39 13.04 -2.30
C GLU A 282 27.68 12.73 -0.96
N GLU A 283 26.33 12.80 -0.97
CA GLU A 283 25.54 12.49 0.22
C GLU A 283 25.64 10.98 0.44
N ASP A 284 25.99 10.60 1.68
CA ASP A 284 26.02 9.22 2.13
C ASP A 284 24.73 8.49 1.75
N ASP A 285 24.87 7.26 1.25
CA ASP A 285 23.76 6.35 0.83
C ASP A 285 22.71 6.09 1.93
N ASP A 286 22.89 6.60 3.13
CA ASP A 286 22.06 6.36 4.32
C ASP A 286 21.11 7.53 4.68
N THR A 287 20.82 8.47 3.75
CA THR A 287 19.90 9.57 4.01
C THR A 287 18.52 9.35 3.39
N PHE A 288 17.45 9.43 4.22
CA PHE A 288 16.07 9.44 3.76
C PHE A 288 15.67 10.84 3.32
N LYS A 289 14.98 10.93 2.19
CA LYS A 289 14.47 12.18 1.62
C LYS A 289 12.95 12.23 1.71
N TYR A 290 12.42 13.31 2.27
CA TYR A 290 10.98 13.50 2.43
C TYR A 290 10.54 14.83 1.82
N ILE A 291 9.38 14.81 1.16
CA ILE A 291 8.63 16.04 0.84
C ILE A 291 7.68 16.34 2.00
N ASN A 292 7.71 17.56 2.50
CA ASN A 292 6.77 18.10 3.48
C ASN A 292 5.80 19.09 2.81
N VAL A 293 4.51 18.74 2.72
CA VAL A 293 3.47 19.57 2.09
C VAL A 293 2.42 19.99 3.11
N LYS A 294 2.06 21.28 3.12
CA LYS A 294 1.05 21.82 4.05
C LYS A 294 -0.37 21.69 3.49
N ASP A 295 -1.32 21.44 4.41
CA ASP A 295 -2.76 21.41 4.12
C ASP A 295 -3.11 20.45 2.95
N TYR A 296 -2.48 19.25 2.95
CA TYR A 296 -2.58 18.32 1.83
C TYR A 296 -3.78 17.36 1.96
N PRO A 297 -4.57 17.16 0.88
CA PRO A 297 -5.72 16.27 0.90
C PRO A 297 -5.26 14.81 1.13
N THR A 298 -5.74 14.22 2.21
CA THR A 298 -5.27 12.93 2.70
C THR A 298 -6.43 12.04 3.12
N GLN A 299 -6.40 10.77 2.72
CA GLN A 299 -7.26 9.72 3.21
C GLN A 299 -6.59 9.01 4.39
N LEU A 300 -7.24 9.02 5.54
CA LEU A 300 -6.81 8.27 6.72
C LEU A 300 -7.49 6.89 6.74
N ILE A 301 -6.71 5.84 6.96
CA ILE A 301 -7.22 4.47 7.13
C ILE A 301 -6.77 3.97 8.51
N PHE A 302 -7.72 3.70 9.38
CA PHE A 302 -7.49 3.19 10.74
C PHE A 302 -7.63 1.68 10.73
N MET A 303 -6.56 0.98 11.06
CA MET A 303 -6.53 -0.48 10.99
C MET A 303 -5.78 -1.12 12.16
N GLU A 304 -5.87 -2.44 12.24
CA GLU A 304 -5.14 -3.29 13.17
C GLU A 304 -3.64 -3.00 13.12
N LYS A 305 -3.00 -2.78 14.28
CA LYS A 305 -1.54 -2.77 14.35
C LYS A 305 -1.05 -4.18 14.01
N LEU A 306 -0.13 -4.25 13.07
CA LEU A 306 0.59 -5.46 12.69
C LEU A 306 2.03 -5.35 13.16
N ASP A 307 2.70 -6.51 13.38
CA ASP A 307 3.99 -6.53 14.05
C ASP A 307 5.16 -6.27 13.09
N LEU A 308 5.33 -7.11 12.06
CA LEU A 308 6.46 -7.03 11.13
C LEU A 308 6.04 -7.43 9.72
N THR A 309 6.82 -7.03 8.72
CA THR A 309 6.65 -7.46 7.32
C THR A 309 7.28 -8.83 7.08
N LEU A 310 7.03 -9.42 5.92
CA LEU A 310 7.75 -10.63 5.53
C LEU A 310 9.23 -10.34 5.25
N ASP A 311 9.56 -9.16 4.75
CA ASP A 311 10.95 -8.73 4.55
C ASP A 311 11.68 -8.62 5.90
N ASP A 312 11.11 -7.92 6.89
CA ASP A 312 11.67 -7.85 8.25
C ASP A 312 11.93 -9.27 8.81
N LEU A 313 10.94 -10.17 8.62
CA LEU A 313 11.05 -11.55 9.11
C LEU A 313 12.17 -12.33 8.40
N LEU A 314 12.41 -12.07 7.12
CA LEU A 314 13.46 -12.73 6.34
C LEU A 314 14.86 -12.23 6.72
N ASP A 315 14.97 -10.98 7.07
CA ASP A 315 16.22 -10.38 7.54
C ASP A 315 16.60 -10.86 8.95
N GLU A 316 15.63 -10.95 9.84
CA GLU A 316 15.86 -11.37 11.22
C GLU A 316 16.07 -12.88 11.36
N THR A 317 15.36 -13.70 10.57
CA THR A 317 15.28 -15.14 10.82
C THR A 317 15.27 -15.98 9.56
N LYS A 318 15.92 -17.15 9.64
CA LYS A 318 15.82 -18.16 8.60
C LYS A 318 14.63 -19.08 8.84
N LEU A 319 13.57 -18.89 8.07
CA LEU A 319 12.37 -19.72 8.15
C LEU A 319 12.61 -21.16 7.68
N SER A 320 12.02 -22.12 8.38
CA SER A 320 12.00 -23.51 7.95
C SER A 320 11.00 -23.76 6.81
N ASP A 321 11.18 -24.85 6.05
CA ASP A 321 10.23 -25.30 5.02
C ASP A 321 8.79 -25.47 5.55
N ARG A 322 8.62 -25.74 6.85
CA ARG A 322 7.30 -25.90 7.47
C ARG A 322 6.64 -24.56 7.72
N GLU A 323 7.39 -23.57 8.20
CA GLU A 323 6.92 -22.20 8.39
C GLU A 323 6.55 -21.58 7.06
N TRP A 324 7.43 -21.66 6.06
CA TRP A 324 7.14 -21.23 4.70
C TRP A 324 5.86 -21.85 4.14
N SER A 325 5.69 -23.16 4.32
CA SER A 325 4.47 -23.81 3.83
C SER A 325 3.22 -23.29 4.53
N SER A 326 3.32 -22.92 5.81
CA SER A 326 2.21 -22.32 6.55
C SER A 326 1.89 -20.91 6.03
N ILE A 327 2.89 -20.07 5.88
CA ILE A 327 2.75 -18.71 5.37
C ILE A 327 2.12 -18.74 3.97
N LEU A 328 2.70 -19.50 3.05
CA LEU A 328 2.19 -19.59 1.67
C LEU A 328 0.77 -20.21 1.60
N PHE A 329 0.43 -21.15 2.50
CA PHE A 329 -0.94 -21.65 2.59
C PHE A 329 -1.92 -20.56 2.99
N GLN A 330 -1.59 -19.76 4.01
CA GLN A 330 -2.45 -18.67 4.47
C GLN A 330 -2.64 -17.61 3.38
N ILE A 331 -1.58 -17.20 2.68
CA ILE A 331 -1.63 -16.26 1.56
C ILE A 331 -2.54 -16.81 0.44
N CYS A 332 -2.28 -18.04 -0.01
CA CYS A 332 -3.11 -18.68 -1.05
C CYS A 332 -4.59 -18.75 -0.64
N PHE A 333 -4.88 -19.05 0.63
CA PHE A 333 -6.25 -19.11 1.13
C PHE A 333 -6.91 -17.75 1.15
N GLY A 334 -6.20 -16.72 1.66
CA GLY A 334 -6.67 -15.33 1.69
C GLY A 334 -7.04 -14.81 0.32
N LEU A 335 -6.10 -14.92 -0.64
CA LEU A 335 -6.33 -14.53 -2.03
C LEU A 335 -7.47 -15.31 -2.68
N ALA A 336 -7.55 -16.64 -2.46
CA ALA A 336 -8.63 -17.45 -3.02
C ALA A 336 -10.01 -16.98 -2.51
N VAL A 337 -10.14 -16.70 -1.21
CA VAL A 337 -11.39 -16.21 -0.60
C VAL A 337 -11.74 -14.82 -1.14
N ALA A 338 -10.78 -13.91 -1.26
CA ALA A 338 -11.00 -12.58 -1.83
C ALA A 338 -11.41 -12.66 -3.31
N GLN A 339 -10.73 -13.49 -4.10
CA GLN A 339 -11.08 -13.73 -5.51
C GLN A 339 -12.50 -14.32 -5.69
N LYS A 340 -12.92 -15.19 -4.80
CA LYS A 340 -14.26 -15.79 -4.83
C LYS A 340 -15.36 -14.77 -4.49
N ASN A 341 -15.12 -13.91 -3.50
CA ASN A 341 -16.13 -12.97 -3.01
C ASN A 341 -16.17 -11.66 -3.81
N PHE A 342 -15.03 -11.21 -4.32
CA PHE A 342 -14.87 -9.89 -4.90
C PHE A 342 -14.22 -9.89 -6.29
N HIS A 343 -13.87 -11.03 -6.89
CA HIS A 343 -13.04 -11.10 -8.10
C HIS A 343 -11.71 -10.35 -7.96
N PHE A 344 -11.21 -10.28 -6.74
CA PHE A 344 -10.07 -9.47 -6.31
C PHE A 344 -8.77 -9.87 -7.01
N VAL A 345 -7.95 -8.87 -7.34
CA VAL A 345 -6.52 -8.98 -7.67
C VAL A 345 -5.82 -7.82 -6.98
N HIS A 346 -4.76 -8.10 -6.26
CA HIS A 346 -3.98 -7.10 -5.54
C HIS A 346 -3.19 -6.18 -6.50
N ASN A 347 -2.62 -6.78 -7.54
CA ASN A 347 -1.80 -6.18 -8.59
C ASN A 347 -0.44 -5.64 -8.14
N ASP A 348 -0.11 -5.75 -6.86
CA ASP A 348 1.17 -5.32 -6.31
C ASP A 348 1.56 -6.14 -5.06
N LEU A 349 1.39 -7.46 -5.10
CA LEU A 349 1.68 -8.31 -3.96
C LEU A 349 3.15 -8.72 -3.95
N HIS A 350 3.97 -8.00 -3.23
CA HIS A 350 5.37 -8.32 -2.92
C HIS A 350 5.54 -8.61 -1.42
N SER A 351 6.76 -8.95 -0.99
CA SER A 351 7.07 -9.38 0.38
C SER A 351 6.76 -8.30 1.42
N SER A 352 7.01 -7.02 1.15
CA SER A 352 6.70 -5.91 2.07
C SER A 352 5.19 -5.72 2.27
N ASN A 353 4.32 -6.18 1.33
CA ASN A 353 2.86 -6.14 1.44
C ASN A 353 2.27 -7.38 2.14
N ILE A 354 3.13 -8.23 2.69
CA ILE A 354 2.78 -9.31 3.60
C ILE A 354 3.27 -8.96 4.99
N MET A 355 2.35 -8.86 5.93
CA MET A 355 2.66 -8.61 7.34
C MET A 355 2.16 -9.75 8.23
N PHE A 356 2.50 -9.67 9.50
CA PHE A 356 2.10 -10.67 10.49
C PHE A 356 1.45 -10.00 11.71
N SER A 357 0.50 -10.72 12.31
CA SER A 357 0.07 -10.44 13.67
C SER A 357 0.42 -11.63 14.57
N THR A 358 0.98 -11.34 15.74
CA THR A 358 1.34 -12.34 16.76
C THR A 358 0.09 -13.02 17.30
N THR A 359 0.17 -14.32 17.57
CA THR A 359 -0.95 -15.11 18.09
C THR A 359 -0.50 -16.23 19.00
N GLU A 360 -1.26 -16.48 20.08
CA GLU A 360 -1.13 -17.70 20.89
C GLU A 360 -1.83 -18.92 20.29
N THR A 361 -2.62 -18.71 19.22
CA THR A 361 -3.33 -19.80 18.53
C THR A 361 -2.32 -20.69 17.80
N THR A 362 -2.18 -21.93 18.20
CA THR A 362 -1.20 -22.86 17.63
C THR A 362 -1.55 -23.33 16.23
N PHE A 363 -2.83 -23.45 15.90
CA PHE A 363 -3.31 -23.96 14.62
C PHE A 363 -4.53 -23.20 14.12
N LEU A 364 -4.56 -22.93 12.82
CA LEU A 364 -5.75 -22.51 12.09
C LEU A 364 -6.35 -23.70 11.35
N TYR A 365 -7.68 -23.73 11.26
CA TYR A 365 -8.40 -24.80 10.58
C TYR A 365 -9.14 -24.26 9.37
N PHE A 366 -8.99 -24.95 8.24
CA PHE A 366 -9.57 -24.52 6.96
C PHE A 366 -10.36 -25.66 6.33
N GLU A 367 -11.40 -25.33 5.57
CA GLU A 367 -12.21 -26.24 4.78
C GLU A 367 -12.25 -25.74 3.31
N ILE A 368 -11.76 -26.59 2.40
CA ILE A 368 -11.71 -26.31 0.95
C ILE A 368 -12.27 -27.53 0.22
N ASP A 369 -13.36 -27.42 -0.50
CA ASP A 369 -13.99 -28.50 -1.25
C ASP A 369 -14.19 -29.78 -0.38
N ASN A 370 -14.66 -29.64 0.86
CA ASN A 370 -14.83 -30.71 1.86
C ASN A 370 -13.52 -31.38 2.34
N VAL A 371 -12.36 -30.85 2.00
CA VAL A 371 -11.06 -31.24 2.56
C VAL A 371 -10.72 -30.31 3.71
N PHE A 372 -10.29 -30.88 4.84
CA PHE A 372 -9.97 -30.14 6.05
C PHE A 372 -8.46 -30.06 6.22
N TYR A 373 -7.99 -28.86 6.60
CA TYR A 373 -6.58 -28.57 6.82
C TYR A 373 -6.37 -28.05 8.23
N LYS A 374 -5.32 -28.53 8.89
CA LYS A 374 -4.81 -28.05 10.17
C LYS A 374 -3.45 -27.41 9.93
N VAL A 375 -3.41 -26.08 9.87
CA VAL A 375 -2.22 -25.31 9.52
C VAL A 375 -1.61 -24.72 10.78
N PRO A 376 -0.35 -25.02 11.13
CA PRO A 376 0.30 -24.45 12.30
C PRO A 376 0.59 -22.96 12.05
N THR A 377 0.42 -22.12 13.07
CA THR A 377 0.68 -20.66 12.96
C THR A 377 2.14 -20.30 13.19
N TYR A 378 2.86 -21.12 13.96
CA TYR A 378 4.20 -20.74 14.47
C TYR A 378 4.21 -19.38 15.17
N GLY A 379 3.09 -19.05 15.84
CA GLY A 379 2.92 -17.78 16.56
C GLY A 379 2.53 -16.60 15.69
N LYS A 380 2.30 -16.77 14.36
CA LYS A 380 2.06 -15.69 13.41
C LYS A 380 0.83 -15.98 12.53
N ILE A 381 -0.04 -15.00 12.37
CA ILE A 381 -1.11 -15.00 11.36
C ILE A 381 -0.70 -14.04 10.23
N THR A 382 -0.67 -14.56 9.01
CA THR A 382 -0.32 -13.78 7.83
C THR A 382 -1.41 -12.78 7.48
N LYS A 383 -1.04 -11.56 7.15
CA LYS A 383 -1.92 -10.45 6.74
C LYS A 383 -1.45 -9.88 5.40
N ILE A 384 -2.39 -9.65 4.50
CA ILE A 384 -2.18 -8.96 3.23
C ILE A 384 -2.62 -7.52 3.43
N ILE A 385 -1.80 -6.56 3.03
CA ILE A 385 -2.00 -5.13 3.21
C ILE A 385 -1.76 -4.38 1.89
N ASP A 386 -2.06 -3.10 1.89
CA ASP A 386 -1.81 -2.16 0.80
C ASP A 386 -2.57 -2.49 -0.50
N PHE A 387 -3.80 -1.99 -0.58
CA PHE A 387 -4.71 -2.30 -1.68
C PHE A 387 -4.83 -1.15 -2.69
N GLY A 388 -3.91 -0.17 -2.68
CA GLY A 388 -3.95 0.99 -3.57
C GLY A 388 -4.04 0.62 -5.05
N ARG A 389 -3.35 -0.42 -5.49
CA ARG A 389 -3.38 -0.94 -6.87
C ARG A 389 -4.43 -2.03 -7.12
N ALA A 390 -5.32 -2.30 -6.16
CA ALA A 390 -6.26 -3.41 -6.30
C ALA A 390 -7.34 -3.19 -7.37
N THR A 391 -7.78 -4.31 -7.94
CA THR A 391 -9.00 -4.41 -8.73
C THR A 391 -9.96 -5.39 -8.08
N PHE A 392 -11.23 -5.03 -7.97
CA PHE A 392 -12.24 -5.91 -7.39
C PHE A 392 -13.67 -5.52 -7.81
N THR A 393 -14.62 -6.39 -7.57
CA THR A 393 -16.04 -6.15 -7.83
C THR A 393 -16.84 -6.25 -6.55
N HIS A 394 -17.64 -5.23 -6.23
CA HIS A 394 -18.60 -5.27 -5.14
C HIS A 394 -19.95 -4.70 -5.59
N ASN A 395 -21.08 -5.34 -5.26
CA ASN A 395 -22.43 -4.96 -5.68
C ASN A 395 -22.58 -4.70 -7.20
N LYS A 396 -21.92 -5.50 -8.04
CA LYS A 396 -21.85 -5.38 -9.50
C LYS A 396 -21.04 -4.18 -10.03
N THR A 397 -20.56 -3.31 -9.17
CA THR A 397 -19.63 -2.25 -9.54
C THR A 397 -18.22 -2.81 -9.57
N LEU A 398 -17.51 -2.58 -10.67
CA LEU A 398 -16.09 -2.81 -10.75
C LEU A 398 -15.37 -1.61 -10.15
N TYR A 399 -14.50 -1.88 -9.23
CA TYR A 399 -13.52 -0.95 -8.69
C TYR A 399 -12.16 -1.27 -9.29
N PHE A 400 -11.49 -0.22 -9.73
CA PHE A 400 -10.31 -0.33 -10.54
C PHE A 400 -9.43 0.89 -10.27
N SER A 401 -8.28 0.68 -9.66
CA SER A 401 -7.45 1.79 -9.19
C SER A 401 -7.06 2.78 -10.30
N SER A 402 -7.09 4.06 -9.99
CA SER A 402 -6.62 5.14 -10.88
C SER A 402 -5.12 5.08 -11.20
N THR A 403 -4.35 4.26 -10.50
CA THR A 403 -2.94 4.00 -10.83
C THR A 403 -2.74 3.42 -12.23
N PHE A 404 -3.78 2.80 -12.81
CA PHE A 404 -3.76 2.27 -14.17
C PHE A 404 -4.22 3.27 -15.25
N ASP A 405 -4.69 4.46 -14.85
CA ASP A 405 -5.10 5.52 -15.77
C ASP A 405 -3.87 6.18 -16.42
N GLU A 406 -4.08 7.02 -17.41
CA GLU A 406 -3.04 7.82 -18.06
C GLU A 406 -2.30 8.69 -17.02
N ASN A 407 -0.99 8.63 -17.02
CA ASN A 407 -0.07 9.22 -16.04
C ASN A 407 -0.15 8.63 -14.61
N GLY A 408 -0.75 7.46 -14.43
CA GLY A 408 -0.69 6.73 -13.16
C GLY A 408 0.50 5.78 -13.12
N ASP A 409 1.02 5.49 -11.92
CA ASP A 409 2.24 4.68 -11.70
C ASP A 409 2.24 3.29 -12.34
N ALA A 410 1.06 2.74 -12.61
CA ALA A 410 0.89 1.44 -13.26
C ALA A 410 0.27 1.54 -14.67
N GLU A 411 0.40 2.71 -15.32
CA GLU A 411 -0.07 2.89 -16.70
C GLU A 411 0.51 1.84 -17.65
N GLY A 412 -0.37 1.21 -18.45
CA GLY A 412 0.02 0.19 -19.42
C GLY A 412 0.25 -1.22 -18.87
N GLN A 413 0.19 -1.46 -17.57
CA GLN A 413 0.31 -2.82 -16.99
C GLN A 413 -0.70 -3.79 -17.60
N TYR A 414 -1.91 -3.34 -17.87
CA TYR A 414 -3.00 -4.15 -18.42
C TYR A 414 -3.52 -3.68 -19.79
N ASP A 415 -3.00 -2.61 -20.36
CA ASP A 415 -3.55 -1.92 -21.53
C ASP A 415 -5.06 -1.62 -21.34
N TYR A 416 -5.45 -1.16 -20.16
CA TYR A 416 -6.85 -0.80 -19.88
C TYR A 416 -7.24 0.47 -20.63
N PRO A 417 -8.50 0.55 -21.11
CA PRO A 417 -9.02 1.80 -21.65
C PRO A 417 -9.26 2.82 -20.52
N ILE A 418 -8.99 4.09 -20.80
CA ILE A 418 -9.11 5.22 -19.87
C ILE A 418 -10.54 5.38 -19.29
N ASN A 419 -11.56 4.85 -19.96
CA ASN A 419 -12.96 5.02 -19.57
C ASN A 419 -13.52 3.95 -18.63
N ASN A 420 -12.68 3.15 -18.01
CA ASN A 420 -13.03 2.14 -17.00
C ASN A 420 -14.12 1.13 -17.42
N SER A 421 -14.35 0.93 -18.71
CA SER A 421 -15.31 -0.04 -19.21
C SER A 421 -14.68 -1.42 -19.38
N LEU A 422 -15.08 -2.39 -18.56
CA LEU A 422 -14.64 -3.79 -18.72
C LEU A 422 -14.97 -4.39 -20.07
N LYS A 423 -15.97 -3.85 -20.78
CA LYS A 423 -16.36 -4.36 -22.10
C LYS A 423 -15.29 -4.09 -23.15
N ASP A 424 -14.56 -3.02 -22.96
CA ASP A 424 -13.52 -2.54 -23.87
C ASP A 424 -12.11 -2.98 -23.45
N CYS A 425 -11.95 -3.57 -22.25
CA CYS A 425 -10.67 -4.09 -21.77
C CYS A 425 -10.19 -5.27 -22.63
N LYS A 426 -9.02 -5.14 -23.22
CA LYS A 426 -8.35 -6.24 -23.94
C LYS A 426 -7.89 -7.33 -22.99
N ILE A 427 -7.45 -6.96 -21.80
CA ILE A 427 -6.90 -7.85 -20.77
C ILE A 427 -7.76 -7.70 -19.50
N LYS A 428 -8.27 -8.81 -18.98
CA LYS A 428 -8.96 -8.86 -17.69
C LYS A 428 -7.95 -9.00 -16.56
N PRO A 429 -8.26 -8.48 -15.34
CA PRO A 429 -7.43 -8.69 -14.17
C PRO A 429 -7.02 -10.15 -14.01
N ASN A 430 -5.72 -10.39 -13.86
CA ASN A 430 -5.16 -11.74 -13.90
C ASN A 430 -5.11 -12.35 -12.49
N LYS A 431 -5.95 -13.33 -12.21
CA LYS A 431 -6.00 -14.04 -10.92
C LYS A 431 -4.70 -14.75 -10.52
N SER A 432 -3.76 -14.93 -11.45
CA SER A 432 -2.44 -15.49 -11.17
C SER A 432 -1.41 -14.43 -10.81
N PHE A 433 -1.74 -13.13 -10.96
CA PHE A 433 -0.80 -12.03 -10.81
C PHE A 433 -0.14 -12.04 -9.43
N ASP A 434 -0.94 -12.02 -8.38
CA ASP A 434 -0.50 -11.81 -7.00
C ASP A 434 0.52 -12.85 -6.53
N LEU A 435 0.25 -14.14 -6.75
CA LEU A 435 1.21 -15.19 -6.36
C LEU A 435 2.46 -15.18 -7.23
N SER A 436 2.36 -14.78 -8.49
CA SER A 436 3.52 -14.66 -9.37
C SER A 436 4.42 -13.50 -8.92
N ARG A 437 3.84 -12.32 -8.66
CA ARG A 437 4.61 -11.16 -8.19
C ARG A 437 5.27 -11.44 -6.83
N LEU A 438 4.54 -12.04 -5.89
CA LEU A 438 5.13 -12.46 -4.62
C LEU A 438 6.29 -13.46 -4.82
N ALA A 439 6.15 -14.41 -5.75
CA ALA A 439 7.20 -15.38 -6.00
C ALA A 439 8.49 -14.72 -6.49
N THR A 440 8.41 -13.66 -7.29
CA THR A 440 9.60 -12.94 -7.79
C THR A 440 10.39 -12.27 -6.67
N THR A 441 9.73 -11.83 -5.59
CA THR A 441 10.40 -11.16 -4.46
C THR A 441 11.00 -12.12 -3.42
N ILE A 442 10.54 -13.37 -3.37
CA ILE A 442 10.99 -14.31 -2.32
C ILE A 442 11.80 -15.49 -2.82
N ILE A 443 11.87 -15.74 -4.14
CA ILE A 443 12.47 -16.96 -4.68
C ILE A 443 13.97 -17.10 -4.35
N GLU A 444 14.67 -16.01 -4.21
CA GLU A 444 16.12 -15.96 -3.92
C GLU A 444 16.47 -16.54 -2.54
N HIS A 445 15.53 -16.49 -1.60
CA HIS A 445 15.70 -17.08 -0.26
C HIS A 445 15.70 -18.61 -0.26
N PHE A 446 15.45 -19.26 -1.41
CA PHE A 446 15.33 -20.72 -1.50
C PHE A 446 16.44 -21.34 -2.33
N LYS A 447 17.02 -22.43 -1.81
CA LYS A 447 17.92 -23.27 -2.61
C LYS A 447 17.16 -23.94 -3.75
N PRO A 448 17.74 -23.99 -4.97
CA PRO A 448 17.17 -24.72 -6.10
C PRO A 448 16.76 -26.16 -5.71
N ASN A 449 15.66 -26.66 -6.32
CA ASN A 449 15.11 -28.00 -6.12
C ASN A 449 14.50 -28.29 -4.73
N THR A 450 14.38 -27.31 -3.84
CA THR A 450 13.55 -27.46 -2.63
C THR A 450 12.06 -27.48 -3.02
N LYS A 451 11.21 -28.02 -2.12
CA LYS A 451 9.77 -28.10 -2.41
C LYS A 451 9.10 -26.75 -2.56
N VAL A 452 9.55 -25.76 -1.78
CA VAL A 452 9.05 -24.38 -1.87
C VAL A 452 9.55 -23.74 -3.15
N PHE A 453 10.85 -23.81 -3.45
CA PHE A 453 11.42 -23.29 -4.71
C PHE A 453 10.65 -23.83 -5.93
N ASN A 454 10.37 -25.13 -5.97
CA ASN A 454 9.65 -25.74 -7.09
C ASN A 454 8.21 -25.21 -7.21
N LEU A 455 7.54 -24.89 -6.09
CA LEU A 455 6.22 -24.26 -6.12
C LEU A 455 6.30 -22.82 -6.66
N LEU A 456 7.24 -22.02 -6.16
CA LEU A 456 7.45 -20.65 -6.64
C LEU A 456 7.80 -20.62 -8.11
N LYS A 457 8.65 -21.55 -8.56
CA LYS A 457 8.97 -21.71 -9.99
C LYS A 457 7.72 -21.95 -10.85
N ILE A 458 6.76 -22.75 -10.36
CA ILE A 458 5.47 -22.93 -11.06
C ILE A 458 4.71 -21.59 -11.14
N TRP A 459 4.72 -20.79 -10.08
CA TRP A 459 4.04 -19.49 -10.06
C TRP A 459 4.67 -18.46 -11.02
N MET A 460 5.97 -18.60 -11.28
CA MET A 460 6.76 -17.75 -12.19
C MET A 460 6.87 -18.33 -13.61
N THR A 461 6.15 -19.40 -13.94
CA THR A 461 6.19 -20.01 -15.26
C THR A 461 5.05 -19.49 -16.12
N ASP A 462 5.37 -18.96 -17.30
CA ASP A 462 4.43 -18.37 -18.24
C ASP A 462 3.59 -19.44 -19.00
N LYS A 463 2.70 -18.98 -19.86
CA LYS A 463 1.86 -19.82 -20.72
C LYS A 463 2.64 -20.63 -21.76
N HIS A 464 3.91 -20.29 -22.00
CA HIS A 464 4.83 -20.99 -22.92
C HIS A 464 5.81 -21.91 -22.20
N ASN A 465 5.61 -22.12 -20.87
CA ASN A 465 6.48 -22.88 -19.97
C ASN A 465 7.88 -22.26 -19.83
N GLN A 466 8.03 -20.94 -20.05
CA GLN A 466 9.25 -20.21 -19.79
C GLN A 466 9.23 -19.65 -18.37
N PHE A 467 10.39 -19.68 -17.72
CA PHE A 467 10.56 -19.12 -16.40
C PHE A 467 10.78 -17.60 -16.54
N ILE A 468 9.96 -16.81 -15.82
CA ILE A 468 10.16 -15.37 -15.73
C ILE A 468 11.30 -15.13 -14.76
N ILE A 469 12.38 -14.56 -15.27
CA ILE A 469 13.50 -14.03 -14.48
C ILE A 469 13.20 -12.55 -14.25
N ASN A 470 13.64 -11.98 -13.13
CA ASN A 470 13.62 -10.54 -12.93
C ASN A 470 14.32 -9.88 -14.12
N GLU A 471 13.59 -9.12 -14.89
CA GLU A 471 14.12 -8.30 -15.97
C GLU A 471 14.69 -7.01 -15.35
N GLU A 472 15.61 -6.35 -16.01
CA GLU A 472 16.24 -5.12 -15.50
C GLU A 472 15.23 -3.99 -15.27
N ASP A 473 14.06 -4.02 -15.96
CA ASP A 473 12.95 -3.10 -15.76
C ASP A 473 11.82 -3.81 -14.98
N ASP A 474 11.61 -3.39 -13.73
CA ASP A 474 10.53 -3.88 -12.86
C ASP A 474 9.15 -3.72 -13.50
N PHE A 475 8.90 -2.67 -14.27
CA PHE A 475 7.60 -2.43 -14.88
C PHE A 475 7.30 -3.40 -16.04
N ASP A 476 8.30 -3.81 -16.82
CA ASP A 476 8.13 -4.83 -17.84
C ASP A 476 7.82 -6.20 -17.23
N LEU A 477 8.36 -6.49 -16.03
CA LEU A 477 7.98 -7.66 -15.25
C LEU A 477 6.47 -7.65 -14.93
N TYR A 478 5.91 -6.52 -14.49
CA TYR A 478 4.47 -6.39 -14.20
C TYR A 478 3.61 -6.65 -15.44
N LYS A 479 3.96 -6.05 -16.58
CA LYS A 479 3.27 -6.27 -17.87
C LYS A 479 3.32 -7.75 -18.28
N LYS A 480 4.48 -8.40 -18.13
CA LYS A 480 4.67 -9.80 -18.48
C LYS A 480 3.86 -10.74 -17.58
N ILE A 481 3.87 -10.50 -16.26
CA ILE A 481 3.03 -11.25 -15.32
C ILE A 481 1.55 -11.08 -15.67
N ALA A 482 1.09 -9.85 -15.91
CA ALA A 482 -0.30 -9.55 -16.26
C ALA A 482 -0.77 -10.31 -17.50
N LYS A 483 0.06 -10.38 -18.54
CA LYS A 483 -0.26 -10.97 -19.85
C LYS A 483 -0.09 -12.49 -19.89
N ASP A 484 0.98 -13.02 -19.31
CA ASP A 484 1.47 -14.34 -19.67
C ASP A 484 1.35 -15.39 -18.56
N ILE A 485 1.32 -15.00 -17.28
CA ILE A 485 1.19 -15.97 -16.19
C ILE A 485 -0.26 -16.44 -16.05
N LYS A 486 -0.47 -17.78 -16.01
CA LYS A 486 -1.79 -18.40 -15.86
C LYS A 486 -1.81 -19.55 -14.82
N ASN A 487 -0.64 -19.92 -14.30
CA ASN A 487 -0.48 -21.12 -13.49
C ASN A 487 -0.58 -20.86 -11.97
N ALA A 488 -0.57 -19.58 -11.53
CA ALA A 488 -0.50 -19.19 -10.13
C ALA A 488 -1.88 -18.81 -9.52
N VAL A 489 -2.98 -19.39 -10.00
CA VAL A 489 -4.32 -19.13 -9.45
C VAL A 489 -4.43 -19.68 -8.03
N PRO A 490 -4.67 -18.86 -6.97
CA PRO A 490 -4.57 -19.24 -5.56
C PRO A 490 -5.34 -20.50 -5.18
N ILE A 491 -6.60 -20.63 -5.55
CA ILE A 491 -7.41 -21.82 -5.22
C ILE A 491 -6.85 -23.12 -5.80
N LYS A 492 -6.17 -23.04 -6.95
CA LYS A 492 -5.52 -24.21 -7.56
C LYS A 492 -4.27 -24.60 -6.78
N GLN A 493 -3.53 -23.61 -6.26
CA GLN A 493 -2.30 -23.81 -5.51
C GLN A 493 -2.55 -24.49 -4.16
N LEU A 494 -3.67 -24.24 -3.51
CA LEU A 494 -4.06 -24.90 -2.26
C LEU A 494 -4.14 -26.44 -2.36
N LYS A 495 -4.26 -26.97 -3.59
CA LYS A 495 -4.25 -28.42 -3.87
C LYS A 495 -2.84 -28.99 -4.10
N HIS A 496 -1.80 -28.14 -4.08
CA HIS A 496 -0.42 -28.55 -4.32
C HIS A 496 0.10 -29.52 -3.25
N ASN A 497 1.02 -30.41 -3.65
CA ASN A 497 1.58 -31.47 -2.78
C ASN A 497 2.25 -30.91 -1.51
N LEU A 498 2.80 -29.69 -1.56
CA LEU A 498 3.42 -29.01 -0.42
C LEU A 498 2.46 -28.90 0.78
N PHE A 499 1.16 -28.72 0.52
CA PHE A 499 0.12 -28.49 1.54
C PHE A 499 -0.60 -29.76 2.00
N LYS A 500 -0.40 -30.90 1.33
CA LYS A 500 -1.02 -32.17 1.73
C LYS A 500 -0.70 -32.58 3.16
N LYS A 501 0.44 -32.18 3.69
CA LYS A 501 0.85 -32.45 5.08
C LYS A 501 -0.06 -31.79 6.14
N PHE A 502 -0.88 -30.84 5.74
CA PHE A 502 -1.85 -30.17 6.61
C PHE A 502 -3.23 -30.84 6.60
N ILE A 503 -3.49 -31.81 5.71
CA ILE A 503 -4.79 -32.45 5.61
C ILE A 503 -5.05 -33.27 6.87
N VAL A 504 -6.27 -33.12 7.40
CA VAL A 504 -6.74 -33.86 8.58
C VAL A 504 -8.16 -34.38 8.36
N ASN A 505 -8.59 -35.36 9.15
CA ASN A 505 -10.00 -35.78 9.13
C ASN A 505 -10.84 -34.74 9.93
N LYS A 506 -12.06 -34.47 9.46
CA LYS A 506 -13.00 -33.60 10.16
C LYS A 506 -13.22 -34.00 11.62
N LYS A 507 -13.31 -35.29 11.90
CA LYS A 507 -13.53 -35.82 13.26
C LYS A 507 -12.39 -35.52 14.25
N ASP A 508 -11.19 -35.20 13.73
CA ASP A 508 -10.02 -34.89 14.55
C ASP A 508 -9.98 -33.39 14.93
N ILE A 509 -10.91 -32.56 14.39
CA ILE A 509 -11.09 -31.16 14.72
C ILE A 509 -12.11 -31.04 15.82
N LYS A 510 -11.68 -30.56 17.01
CA LYS A 510 -12.58 -30.35 18.15
C LYS A 510 -13.59 -29.26 17.83
N SER A 511 -14.83 -29.42 18.32
CA SER A 511 -15.95 -28.48 18.05
C SER A 511 -15.72 -27.03 18.52
N GLN A 512 -14.78 -26.85 19.45
CA GLN A 512 -14.42 -25.51 19.96
C GLN A 512 -13.63 -24.66 18.96
N TYR A 513 -13.04 -25.27 17.90
CA TYR A 513 -12.24 -24.54 16.94
C TYR A 513 -13.11 -24.01 15.80
N SER A 514 -12.86 -22.74 15.43
CA SER A 514 -13.44 -22.14 14.23
C SER A 514 -12.76 -22.68 12.99
N ILE A 515 -13.56 -22.98 11.95
CA ILE A 515 -13.07 -23.44 10.65
C ILE A 515 -13.34 -22.34 9.63
N PHE A 516 -12.28 -21.86 8.97
CA PHE A 516 -12.38 -20.93 7.85
C PHE A 516 -12.80 -21.70 6.60
N LYS A 517 -13.86 -21.24 5.92
CA LYS A 517 -14.44 -21.95 4.77
C LYS A 517 -14.29 -21.17 3.49
N TYR A 518 -13.72 -21.86 2.49
CA TYR A 518 -13.70 -21.39 1.11
C TYR A 518 -15.06 -21.50 0.44
#